data_81612d83fb03e49a178b76beeec992c2
#
_entry.id   81612d83fb03e49a178b76beeec992c2
#
_cell.length_a   1.000
_cell.length_b   1.000
_cell.length_c   1.000
_cell.angle_alpha   90.00
_cell.angle_beta   90.00
_cell.angle_gamma   90.00
#
_symmetry.space_group_name_H-M   'P 1'
#
loop_
_entity.id
_entity.type
_entity.pdbx_description
1 polymer ?
#
loop_
_entity_poly.entity_id
_entity_poly.type
_entity_poly.pdbx_seq_one_letter_code
_entity_poly.pdbx_strand_id
1 'polypeptide(L)'
;MERELLRKVQLTQLEIAKEIRRVCEENDIPYFLTCGTLLGAVRHQGFIPWDDDMDVGMLRENYEKFCRIAPEKLKPEYCWQSWYTDPNYALPFGKVRKRGTLYLEAKSRQLEENGFYVDIFPYDTVSPDAEKRQETAGRLLKIYRTKLMKSHYQPWRENEKILWKKRIGYLYYQALALFADQESLAKAYDALATALPENGYVCEQSAMTKPDAYEKAWCQALTDVTFEGETFKAPAEYDKFLTTLYGDYMQLPPEDQRENRHQIVQIDFGA
;
A
#
# COMPACT_ATOMS: atom_id res chain seq x y z
N MET A 1 -1.68 -13.56 -15.28
CA MET A 1 -3.14 -13.73 -15.12
C MET A 1 -3.82 -13.57 -16.48
N GLU A 2 -4.85 -14.35 -16.79
CA GLU A 2 -5.62 -14.18 -18.04
C GLU A 2 -6.38 -12.85 -18.02
N ARG A 3 -6.55 -12.22 -19.19
CA ARG A 3 -7.08 -10.86 -19.31
C ARG A 3 -8.51 -10.71 -18.72
N GLU A 4 -9.39 -11.69 -18.99
CA GLU A 4 -10.76 -11.65 -18.46
C GLU A 4 -10.81 -11.80 -16.94
N LEU A 5 -9.96 -12.67 -16.39
CA LEU A 5 -9.81 -12.85 -14.95
C LEU A 5 -9.27 -11.60 -14.30
N LEU A 6 -8.22 -10.98 -14.88
CA LEU A 6 -7.67 -9.72 -14.40
C LEU A 6 -8.73 -8.61 -14.38
N ARG A 7 -9.57 -8.54 -15.42
CA ARG A 7 -10.65 -7.54 -15.46
C ARG A 7 -11.66 -7.74 -14.33
N LYS A 8 -12.03 -8.97 -14.00
CA LYS A 8 -12.90 -9.25 -12.84
C LYS A 8 -12.23 -8.83 -11.52
N VAL A 9 -10.92 -9.07 -11.36
CA VAL A 9 -10.14 -8.62 -10.19
C VAL A 9 -10.23 -7.09 -10.08
N GLN A 10 -9.92 -6.37 -11.14
CA GLN A 10 -9.97 -4.90 -11.19
C GLN A 10 -11.35 -4.34 -10.83
N LEU A 11 -12.41 -4.90 -11.39
CA LEU A 11 -13.77 -4.46 -11.07
C LEU A 11 -14.15 -4.73 -9.60
N THR A 12 -13.70 -5.85 -9.02
CA THR A 12 -13.92 -6.14 -7.61
C THR A 12 -13.16 -5.14 -6.71
N GLN A 13 -11.94 -4.76 -7.08
CA GLN A 13 -11.18 -3.74 -6.36
C GLN A 13 -11.82 -2.34 -6.50
N LEU A 14 -12.36 -2.02 -7.67
CA LEU A 14 -13.13 -0.78 -7.87
C LEU A 14 -14.33 -0.68 -6.91
N GLU A 15 -15.06 -1.79 -6.67
CA GLU A 15 -16.16 -1.81 -5.69
C GLU A 15 -15.65 -1.48 -4.28
N ILE A 16 -14.50 -2.03 -3.87
CA ILE A 16 -13.87 -1.73 -2.56
C ILE A 16 -13.46 -0.25 -2.50
N ALA A 17 -12.84 0.27 -3.58
CA ALA A 17 -12.45 1.68 -3.64
C ALA A 17 -13.64 2.63 -3.54
N LYS A 18 -14.79 2.28 -4.12
CA LYS A 18 -16.05 3.05 -3.98
C LYS A 18 -16.54 3.05 -2.54
N GLU A 19 -16.39 1.95 -1.82
CA GLU A 19 -16.74 1.89 -0.39
C GLU A 19 -15.78 2.73 0.46
N ILE A 20 -14.47 2.71 0.18
CA ILE A 20 -13.49 3.59 0.83
C ILE A 20 -13.86 5.06 0.59
N ARG A 21 -14.15 5.43 -0.67
CA ARG A 21 -14.62 6.77 -1.04
C ARG A 21 -15.83 7.18 -0.21
N ARG A 22 -16.87 6.33 -0.15
CA ARG A 22 -18.09 6.61 0.64
C ARG A 22 -17.77 6.90 2.10
N VAL A 23 -16.96 6.02 2.74
CA VAL A 23 -16.58 6.23 4.15
C VAL A 23 -15.80 7.53 4.32
N CYS A 24 -14.90 7.86 3.42
CA CYS A 24 -14.11 9.08 3.46
C CYS A 24 -15.00 10.33 3.31
N GLU A 25 -15.88 10.37 2.32
CA GLU A 25 -16.76 11.51 2.03
C GLU A 25 -17.78 11.73 3.14
N GLU A 26 -18.41 10.68 3.66
CA GLU A 26 -19.38 10.77 4.76
C GLU A 26 -18.77 11.22 6.11
N ASN A 27 -17.46 11.16 6.25
CA ASN A 27 -16.76 11.48 7.51
C ASN A 27 -15.70 12.57 7.36
N ASP A 28 -15.70 13.34 6.27
CA ASP A 28 -14.73 14.40 5.99
C ASP A 28 -13.28 13.95 6.16
N ILE A 29 -12.90 12.85 5.47
CA ILE A 29 -11.54 12.33 5.43
C ILE A 29 -10.96 12.57 4.04
N PRO A 30 -10.04 13.53 3.86
CA PRO A 30 -9.29 13.68 2.62
C PRO A 30 -8.49 12.42 2.28
N TYR A 31 -8.63 11.95 1.05
CA TYR A 31 -7.90 10.84 0.46
C TYR A 31 -7.56 11.15 -1.00
N PHE A 32 -6.63 10.45 -1.58
CA PHE A 32 -6.29 10.58 -2.99
C PHE A 32 -5.82 9.25 -3.58
N LEU A 33 -6.05 9.04 -4.86
CA LEU A 33 -5.43 7.94 -5.60
C LEU A 33 -3.91 8.16 -5.64
N THR A 34 -3.14 7.09 -5.50
CA THR A 34 -1.67 7.16 -5.49
C THR A 34 -1.05 6.05 -6.34
N CYS A 35 0.25 6.03 -6.47
CA CYS A 35 1.04 4.99 -7.14
C CYS A 35 0.51 4.63 -8.54
N GLY A 36 0.41 3.33 -8.83
CA GLY A 36 -0.12 2.81 -10.11
C GLY A 36 -1.55 3.24 -10.40
N THR A 37 -2.37 3.35 -9.37
CA THR A 37 -3.77 3.78 -9.51
C THR A 37 -3.90 5.23 -9.97
N LEU A 38 -3.10 6.15 -9.41
CA LEU A 38 -3.07 7.54 -9.89
C LEU A 38 -2.56 7.62 -11.34
N LEU A 39 -1.49 6.89 -11.67
CA LEU A 39 -0.97 6.80 -13.03
C LEU A 39 -2.02 6.25 -13.99
N GLY A 40 -2.76 5.23 -13.56
CA GLY A 40 -3.89 4.66 -14.31
C GLY A 40 -4.99 5.68 -14.57
N ALA A 41 -5.41 6.43 -13.55
CA ALA A 41 -6.41 7.50 -13.70
C ALA A 41 -5.99 8.53 -14.76
N VAL A 42 -4.75 9.02 -14.69
CA VAL A 42 -4.25 10.10 -15.56
C VAL A 42 -4.00 9.59 -16.98
N ARG A 43 -3.37 8.44 -17.16
CA ARG A 43 -2.92 7.93 -18.46
C ARG A 43 -3.95 7.05 -19.18
N HIS A 44 -4.76 6.31 -18.43
CA HIS A 44 -5.68 5.31 -18.97
C HIS A 44 -7.15 5.58 -18.64
N GLN A 45 -7.44 6.57 -17.78
CA GLN A 45 -8.78 6.86 -17.23
C GLN A 45 -9.39 5.64 -16.49
N GLY A 46 -8.52 4.80 -15.93
CA GLY A 46 -8.87 3.54 -15.28
C GLY A 46 -7.62 2.75 -14.92
N PHE A 47 -7.77 1.45 -14.76
CA PHE A 47 -6.61 0.59 -14.48
C PHE A 47 -5.57 0.62 -15.60
N ILE A 48 -4.31 0.56 -15.21
CA ILE A 48 -3.25 0.17 -16.13
C ILE A 48 -3.58 -1.28 -16.59
N PRO A 49 -3.55 -1.59 -17.90
CA PRO A 49 -4.12 -2.86 -18.43
C PRO A 49 -3.54 -4.15 -17.85
N TRP A 50 -2.37 -4.10 -17.22
CA TRP A 50 -1.69 -5.25 -16.60
C TRP A 50 -1.58 -5.13 -15.07
N ASP A 51 -2.17 -4.10 -14.46
CA ASP A 51 -2.13 -3.88 -13.02
C ASP A 51 -3.20 -4.69 -12.29
N ASP A 52 -2.88 -5.19 -11.12
CA ASP A 52 -3.72 -6.11 -10.35
C ASP A 52 -3.99 -5.64 -8.90
N ASP A 53 -3.78 -4.34 -8.64
CA ASP A 53 -4.04 -3.69 -7.35
C ASP A 53 -4.62 -2.29 -7.50
N MET A 54 -5.10 -1.72 -6.40
CA MET A 54 -5.49 -0.32 -6.24
C MET A 54 -4.90 0.25 -4.96
N ASP A 55 -4.47 1.51 -5.07
CA ASP A 55 -3.76 2.24 -4.04
C ASP A 55 -4.44 3.57 -3.71
N VAL A 56 -4.67 3.81 -2.43
CA VAL A 56 -5.19 5.06 -1.88
C VAL A 56 -4.17 5.64 -0.90
N GLY A 57 -3.88 6.93 -1.02
CA GLY A 57 -3.03 7.67 -0.09
C GLY A 57 -3.84 8.56 0.84
N MET A 58 -3.38 8.69 2.06
CA MET A 58 -3.91 9.65 3.05
C MET A 58 -2.76 10.28 3.83
N LEU A 59 -2.81 11.58 4.09
CA LEU A 59 -1.90 12.18 5.07
C LEU A 59 -2.10 11.49 6.43
N ARG A 60 -1.05 11.37 7.24
CA ARG A 60 -1.04 10.60 8.50
C ARG A 60 -2.27 10.87 9.38
N GLU A 61 -2.64 12.11 9.58
CA GLU A 61 -3.79 12.51 10.40
C GLU A 61 -5.12 11.93 9.87
N ASN A 62 -5.29 11.93 8.54
CA ASN A 62 -6.47 11.39 7.87
C ASN A 62 -6.46 9.86 7.89
N TYR A 63 -5.28 9.24 7.69
CA TYR A 63 -5.09 7.79 7.82
C TYR A 63 -5.48 7.30 9.21
N GLU A 64 -5.01 7.95 10.27
CA GLU A 64 -5.36 7.60 11.64
C GLU A 64 -6.85 7.81 11.94
N LYS A 65 -7.47 8.87 11.38
CA LYS A 65 -8.92 9.07 11.48
C LYS A 65 -9.65 7.91 10.79
N PHE A 66 -9.24 7.53 9.59
CA PHE A 66 -9.81 6.39 8.86
C PHE A 66 -9.63 5.09 9.65
N CYS A 67 -8.45 4.78 10.17
CA CYS A 67 -8.19 3.57 10.97
C CYS A 67 -9.15 3.43 12.16
N ARG A 68 -9.46 4.54 12.84
CA ARG A 68 -10.36 4.53 14.01
C ARG A 68 -11.80 4.23 13.64
N ILE A 69 -12.29 4.75 12.51
CA ILE A 69 -13.72 4.65 12.17
C ILE A 69 -14.04 3.51 11.21
N ALA A 70 -13.08 3.06 10.39
CA ALA A 70 -13.30 2.06 9.37
C ALA A 70 -13.95 0.76 9.90
N PRO A 71 -13.58 0.20 11.08
CA PRO A 71 -14.21 -1.00 11.61
C PRO A 71 -15.74 -0.87 11.82
N GLU A 72 -16.23 0.34 12.09
CA GLU A 72 -17.66 0.61 12.35
C GLU A 72 -18.39 1.17 11.13
N LYS A 73 -17.68 1.85 10.23
CA LYS A 73 -18.28 2.58 9.10
C LYS A 73 -18.29 1.81 7.79
N LEU A 74 -17.41 0.83 7.65
CA LEU A 74 -17.46 -0.09 6.51
C LEU A 74 -18.71 -0.95 6.55
N LYS A 75 -19.32 -1.20 5.39
CA LYS A 75 -20.41 -2.16 5.28
C LYS A 75 -19.95 -3.56 5.71
N PRO A 76 -20.86 -4.45 6.16
CA PRO A 76 -20.53 -5.77 6.70
C PRO A 76 -19.72 -6.67 5.77
N GLU A 77 -19.87 -6.50 4.45
CA GLU A 77 -19.13 -7.23 3.43
C GLU A 77 -17.66 -6.80 3.29
N TYR A 78 -17.24 -5.75 4.03
CA TYR A 78 -15.85 -5.29 4.04
C TYR A 78 -15.26 -5.35 5.43
N CYS A 79 -13.93 -5.39 5.52
CA CYS A 79 -13.21 -5.26 6.78
C CYS A 79 -11.93 -4.43 6.61
N TRP A 80 -11.56 -3.76 7.69
CA TRP A 80 -10.29 -3.08 7.84
C TRP A 80 -9.24 -4.04 8.38
N GLN A 81 -8.12 -4.20 7.68
CA GLN A 81 -6.98 -5.00 8.11
C GLN A 81 -5.73 -4.12 8.23
N SER A 82 -5.11 -4.16 9.38
CA SER A 82 -3.84 -3.51 9.68
C SER A 82 -3.09 -4.34 10.72
N TRP A 83 -1.85 -4.02 11.01
CA TRP A 83 -1.10 -4.72 12.07
C TRP A 83 -1.61 -4.48 13.49
N TYR A 84 -2.60 -3.59 13.69
CA TYR A 84 -3.30 -3.39 14.95
C TYR A 84 -4.60 -4.19 15.05
N THR A 85 -5.19 -4.57 13.93
CA THR A 85 -6.43 -5.37 13.89
C THR A 85 -6.17 -6.86 13.62
N ASP A 86 -5.03 -7.18 12.99
CA ASP A 86 -4.60 -8.54 12.71
C ASP A 86 -3.11 -8.70 13.10
N PRO A 87 -2.78 -9.39 14.20
CA PRO A 87 -1.40 -9.57 14.65
C PRO A 87 -0.48 -10.23 13.61
N ASN A 88 -1.03 -11.06 12.73
CA ASN A 88 -0.29 -11.75 11.68
C ASN A 88 -0.05 -10.86 10.44
N TYR A 89 -0.71 -9.71 10.35
CA TYR A 89 -0.49 -8.75 9.29
C TYR A 89 0.79 -7.95 9.56
N ALA A 90 1.67 -7.87 8.55
CA ALA A 90 3.00 -7.29 8.75
C ALA A 90 3.28 -6.02 7.94
N LEU A 91 2.37 -5.63 7.05
CA LEU A 91 2.62 -4.47 6.18
C LEU A 91 2.40 -3.16 6.96
N PRO A 92 3.23 -2.10 6.71
CA PRO A 92 3.13 -0.83 7.43
C PRO A 92 2.07 0.12 6.86
N PHE A 93 1.07 -0.44 6.23
CA PHE A 93 -0.11 0.23 5.70
C PHE A 93 -1.31 -0.70 5.85
N GLY A 94 -2.51 -0.17 5.71
CA GLY A 94 -3.71 -0.98 5.89
C GLY A 94 -4.34 -1.40 4.57
N LYS A 95 -5.29 -2.34 4.67
CA LYS A 95 -6.10 -2.82 3.55
C LYS A 95 -7.58 -2.78 3.93
N VAL A 96 -8.42 -2.32 3.02
CA VAL A 96 -9.83 -2.66 3.08
C VAL A 96 -10.04 -3.91 2.24
N ARG A 97 -10.58 -4.97 2.87
CA ARG A 97 -10.80 -6.26 2.21
C ARG A 97 -12.29 -6.56 2.03
N LYS A 98 -12.61 -7.29 0.96
CA LYS A 98 -13.96 -7.81 0.70
C LYS A 98 -14.06 -9.20 1.33
N ARG A 99 -14.94 -9.36 2.32
CA ARG A 99 -15.20 -10.63 3.01
C ARG A 99 -15.87 -11.64 2.08
N GLY A 100 -15.71 -12.92 2.41
CA GLY A 100 -16.31 -14.01 1.62
C GLY A 100 -15.68 -14.22 0.24
N THR A 101 -14.56 -13.53 -0.05
CA THR A 101 -13.78 -13.70 -1.27
C THR A 101 -12.37 -14.17 -0.95
N LEU A 102 -11.61 -14.61 -1.95
CA LEU A 102 -10.22 -15.02 -1.79
C LEU A 102 -9.35 -14.42 -2.92
N TYR A 103 -8.32 -13.69 -2.51
CA TYR A 103 -7.28 -13.17 -3.39
C TYR A 103 -5.93 -13.42 -2.72
N LEU A 104 -5.49 -14.70 -2.77
CA LEU A 104 -4.41 -15.22 -1.94
C LEU A 104 -3.05 -14.95 -2.58
N GLU A 105 -2.26 -14.10 -1.95
CA GLU A 105 -0.85 -13.90 -2.31
C GLU A 105 0.04 -15.01 -1.72
N ALA A 106 1.02 -15.47 -2.50
CA ALA A 106 1.97 -16.51 -2.06
C ALA A 106 2.69 -16.16 -0.74
N LYS A 107 2.98 -14.87 -0.52
CA LYS A 107 3.74 -14.38 0.63
C LYS A 107 2.94 -14.25 1.94
N SER A 108 1.60 -14.29 1.90
CA SER A 108 0.72 -13.96 3.03
C SER A 108 -0.34 -15.02 3.33
N ARG A 109 -0.02 -16.29 3.09
CA ARG A 109 -0.95 -17.44 3.24
C ARG A 109 -1.44 -17.67 4.68
N GLN A 110 -0.73 -17.15 5.68
CA GLN A 110 -1.05 -17.32 7.10
C GLN A 110 -2.14 -16.37 7.61
N LEU A 111 -2.59 -15.41 6.81
CA LEU A 111 -3.64 -14.46 7.21
C LEU A 111 -5.00 -15.14 7.20
N GLU A 112 -5.87 -14.77 8.14
CA GLU A 112 -7.26 -15.23 8.19
C GLU A 112 -8.11 -14.56 7.11
N GLU A 113 -7.92 -13.25 6.92
CA GLU A 113 -8.62 -12.48 5.90
C GLU A 113 -7.71 -12.32 4.67
N ASN A 114 -8.04 -13.00 3.60
CA ASN A 114 -7.31 -13.00 2.32
C ASN A 114 -8.22 -12.63 1.14
N GLY A 115 -9.31 -11.90 1.38
CA GLY A 115 -10.21 -11.40 0.33
C GLY A 115 -9.54 -10.36 -0.57
N PHE A 116 -10.21 -10.00 -1.66
CA PHE A 116 -9.80 -8.86 -2.51
C PHE A 116 -9.61 -7.62 -1.67
N TYR A 117 -8.70 -6.74 -2.07
CA TYR A 117 -8.31 -5.60 -1.27
C TYR A 117 -8.00 -4.35 -2.10
N VAL A 118 -8.01 -3.21 -1.40
CA VAL A 118 -7.43 -1.94 -1.80
C VAL A 118 -6.47 -1.50 -0.70
N ASP A 119 -5.27 -1.09 -1.08
CA ASP A 119 -4.24 -0.64 -0.17
C ASP A 119 -4.44 0.81 0.24
N ILE A 120 -4.24 1.13 1.53
CA ILE A 120 -4.33 2.49 2.05
C ILE A 120 -3.01 2.86 2.73
N PHE A 121 -2.29 3.80 2.13
CA PHE A 121 -0.97 4.22 2.55
C PHE A 121 -1.01 5.50 3.40
N PRO A 122 -0.39 5.50 4.59
CA PRO A 122 -0.11 6.73 5.32
C PRO A 122 1.02 7.51 4.65
N TYR A 123 0.83 8.81 4.47
CA TYR A 123 1.86 9.74 4.03
C TYR A 123 2.38 10.50 5.23
N ASP A 124 3.62 10.22 5.62
CA ASP A 124 4.29 10.76 6.79
C ASP A 124 5.25 11.89 6.43
N THR A 125 5.51 12.77 7.40
CA THR A 125 6.53 13.79 7.25
C THR A 125 7.90 13.16 7.07
N VAL A 126 8.63 13.56 6.03
CA VAL A 126 9.98 13.08 5.72
C VAL A 126 10.97 14.23 5.66
N SER A 127 12.26 13.94 5.84
CA SER A 127 13.30 14.94 5.68
C SER A 127 13.41 15.41 4.22
N PRO A 128 13.56 16.70 3.92
CA PRO A 128 13.91 17.18 2.60
C PRO A 128 15.30 16.71 2.14
N ASP A 129 16.17 16.36 3.08
CA ASP A 129 17.51 15.84 2.83
C ASP A 129 17.44 14.33 2.45
N ALA A 130 17.96 13.98 1.26
CA ALA A 130 17.90 12.63 0.73
C ALA A 130 18.68 11.61 1.56
N GLU A 131 19.84 11.99 2.14
CA GLU A 131 20.65 11.07 2.96
C GLU A 131 19.93 10.73 4.25
N LYS A 132 19.34 11.74 4.91
CA LYS A 132 18.54 11.53 6.14
C LYS A 132 17.29 10.70 5.87
N ARG A 133 16.62 10.93 4.73
CA ARG A 133 15.48 10.07 4.32
C ARG A 133 15.91 8.62 4.16
N GLN A 134 17.03 8.39 3.47
CA GLN A 134 17.52 7.03 3.23
C GLN A 134 17.98 6.35 4.53
N GLU A 135 18.59 7.09 5.46
CA GLU A 135 18.93 6.56 6.79
C GLU A 135 17.65 6.12 7.54
N THR A 136 16.63 6.99 7.59
CA THR A 136 15.36 6.67 8.24
C THR A 136 14.70 5.47 7.58
N ALA A 137 14.65 5.42 6.25
CA ALA A 137 14.13 4.29 5.49
C ALA A 137 14.87 2.98 5.81
N GLY A 138 16.18 3.02 5.96
CA GLY A 138 16.97 1.84 6.37
C GLY A 138 16.60 1.32 7.75
N ARG A 139 16.33 2.21 8.71
CA ARG A 139 15.86 1.86 10.05
C ARG A 139 14.43 1.29 10.02
N LEU A 140 13.52 1.92 9.30
CA LEU A 140 12.15 1.44 9.10
C LEU A 140 12.15 0.06 8.43
N LEU A 141 12.95 -0.13 7.40
CA LEU A 141 13.09 -1.40 6.69
C LEU A 141 13.59 -2.53 7.59
N LYS A 142 14.48 -2.23 8.56
CA LYS A 142 14.93 -3.23 9.54
C LYS A 142 13.77 -3.69 10.44
N ILE A 143 12.97 -2.76 10.97
CA ILE A 143 11.80 -3.08 11.80
C ILE A 143 10.79 -3.89 10.97
N TYR A 144 10.46 -3.42 9.77
CA TYR A 144 9.54 -4.08 8.85
C TYR A 144 9.95 -5.52 8.52
N ARG A 145 11.22 -5.74 8.14
CA ARG A 145 11.71 -7.09 7.84
C ARG A 145 11.66 -8.01 9.05
N THR A 146 11.93 -7.49 10.25
CA THR A 146 11.78 -8.26 11.49
C THR A 146 10.32 -8.66 11.71
N LYS A 147 9.37 -7.72 11.48
CA LYS A 147 7.94 -8.00 11.61
C LYS A 147 7.45 -9.00 10.56
N LEU A 148 7.91 -8.91 9.31
CA LEU A 148 7.61 -9.92 8.28
C LEU A 148 7.99 -11.33 8.74
N MET A 149 9.18 -11.48 9.34
CA MET A 149 9.63 -12.79 9.87
C MET A 149 8.78 -13.24 11.06
N LYS A 150 8.44 -12.32 11.96
CA LYS A 150 7.60 -12.59 13.12
C LYS A 150 6.19 -13.02 12.74
N SER A 151 5.67 -12.47 11.66
CA SER A 151 4.34 -12.76 11.11
C SER A 151 4.36 -13.87 10.04
N HIS A 152 5.45 -14.61 9.91
CA HIS A 152 5.59 -15.75 9.00
C HIS A 152 5.37 -15.46 7.51
N TYR A 153 5.58 -14.21 7.07
CA TYR A 153 5.56 -13.88 5.65
C TYR A 153 6.71 -14.54 4.91
N GLN A 154 6.45 -14.97 3.67
CA GLN A 154 7.51 -15.47 2.81
C GLN A 154 8.34 -14.30 2.25
N PRO A 155 9.67 -14.27 2.49
CA PRO A 155 10.49 -13.11 2.13
C PRO A 155 10.95 -13.08 0.67
N TRP A 156 10.62 -14.10 -0.12
CA TRP A 156 11.00 -14.25 -1.53
C TRP A 156 9.88 -14.85 -2.35
N ARG A 157 9.96 -14.65 -3.67
CA ARG A 157 9.02 -15.26 -4.62
C ARG A 157 9.19 -16.77 -4.68
N GLU A 158 8.12 -17.50 -4.92
CA GLU A 158 8.19 -18.92 -5.25
C GLU A 158 9.08 -19.09 -6.50
N ASN A 159 9.98 -20.07 -6.48
CA ASN A 159 10.96 -20.34 -7.53
C ASN A 159 12.07 -19.28 -7.73
N GLU A 160 12.21 -18.28 -6.87
CA GLU A 160 13.33 -17.36 -6.91
C GLU A 160 14.63 -18.08 -6.51
N LYS A 161 15.67 -18.00 -7.36
CA LYS A 161 17.03 -18.46 -6.99
C LYS A 161 17.60 -17.54 -5.92
N ILE A 162 17.53 -18.00 -4.67
CA ILE A 162 17.94 -17.19 -3.52
C ILE A 162 19.46 -17.20 -3.40
N LEU A 163 20.08 -16.03 -3.59
CA LEU A 163 21.51 -15.87 -3.35
C LEU A 163 21.83 -16.12 -1.87
N TRP A 164 22.98 -16.75 -1.58
CA TRP A 164 23.41 -17.06 -0.22
C TRP A 164 23.45 -15.84 0.72
N LYS A 165 23.79 -14.64 0.20
CA LYS A 165 23.74 -13.37 0.95
C LYS A 165 22.33 -13.03 1.42
N LYS A 166 21.29 -13.27 0.61
CA LYS A 166 19.89 -13.07 1.01
C LYS A 166 19.49 -14.05 2.11
N ARG A 167 19.97 -15.30 2.06
CA ARG A 167 19.71 -16.31 3.11
C ARG A 167 20.31 -15.91 4.47
N ILE A 168 21.52 -15.37 4.49
CA ILE A 168 22.14 -14.87 5.74
C ILE A 168 21.34 -13.70 6.29
N GLY A 169 20.93 -12.73 5.46
CA GLY A 169 20.07 -11.62 5.88
C GLY A 169 18.74 -12.11 6.44
N TYR A 170 18.16 -13.15 5.85
CA TYR A 170 16.94 -13.78 6.36
C TYR A 170 17.13 -14.38 7.75
N LEU A 171 18.18 -15.19 7.95
CA LEU A 171 18.51 -15.78 9.26
C LEU A 171 18.72 -14.71 10.34
N TYR A 172 19.34 -13.58 9.97
CA TYR A 172 19.50 -12.44 10.87
C TYR A 172 18.14 -11.89 11.34
N TYR A 173 17.20 -11.64 10.40
CA TYR A 173 15.87 -11.13 10.77
C TYR A 173 15.02 -12.16 11.50
N GLN A 174 15.17 -13.46 11.19
CA GLN A 174 14.55 -14.53 11.96
C GLN A 174 15.03 -14.54 13.42
N ALA A 175 16.34 -14.41 13.63
CA ALA A 175 16.90 -14.34 14.98
C ALA A 175 16.38 -13.12 15.77
N LEU A 176 16.27 -11.94 15.12
CA LEU A 176 15.66 -10.77 15.73
C LEU A 176 14.18 -11.01 16.08
N ALA A 177 13.44 -11.68 15.21
CA ALA A 177 12.02 -11.96 15.39
C ALA A 177 11.74 -12.92 16.57
N LEU A 178 12.68 -13.77 16.99
CA LEU A 178 12.53 -14.64 18.17
C LEU A 178 12.30 -13.83 19.46
N PHE A 179 13.00 -12.69 19.57
CA PHE A 179 12.98 -11.85 20.78
C PHE A 179 12.06 -10.64 20.66
N ALA A 180 11.43 -10.43 19.50
CA ALA A 180 10.58 -9.30 19.25
C ALA A 180 9.11 -9.65 19.51
N ASP A 181 8.36 -8.64 19.98
CA ASP A 181 6.91 -8.67 20.06
C ASP A 181 6.28 -7.97 18.87
N GLN A 182 5.17 -8.50 18.34
CA GLN A 182 4.55 -7.99 17.13
C GLN A 182 4.00 -6.57 17.28
N GLU A 183 3.35 -6.29 18.41
CA GLU A 183 2.78 -4.98 18.70
C GLU A 183 3.89 -3.93 18.95
N SER A 184 4.94 -4.32 19.66
CA SER A 184 6.10 -3.47 19.90
C SER A 184 6.83 -3.09 18.60
N LEU A 185 6.92 -4.02 17.65
CA LEU A 185 7.48 -3.71 16.32
C LEU A 185 6.62 -2.72 15.54
N ALA A 186 5.29 -2.88 15.56
CA ALA A 186 4.38 -1.96 14.92
C ALA A 186 4.47 -0.55 15.53
N LYS A 187 4.43 -0.45 16.86
CA LYS A 187 4.60 0.82 17.59
C LYS A 187 5.94 1.48 17.33
N ALA A 188 7.02 0.70 17.29
CA ALA A 188 8.36 1.23 17.00
C ALA A 188 8.48 1.75 15.56
N TYR A 189 7.82 1.08 14.62
CA TYR A 189 7.75 1.55 13.23
C TYR A 189 7.01 2.88 13.15
N ASP A 190 5.78 2.95 13.66
CA ASP A 190 4.96 4.16 13.62
C ASP A 190 5.63 5.32 14.37
N ALA A 191 6.21 5.08 15.54
CA ALA A 191 6.95 6.09 16.28
C ALA A 191 8.15 6.66 15.49
N LEU A 192 8.84 5.82 14.71
CA LEU A 192 9.94 6.27 13.86
C LEU A 192 9.44 6.98 12.60
N ALA A 193 8.37 6.48 11.97
CA ALA A 193 7.78 7.06 10.77
C ALA A 193 7.21 8.46 11.03
N THR A 194 6.65 8.67 12.24
CA THR A 194 6.03 9.94 12.65
C THR A 194 6.93 10.82 13.52
N ALA A 195 8.23 10.49 13.65
CA ALA A 195 9.14 11.18 14.55
C ALA A 195 9.49 12.63 14.13
N LEU A 196 9.38 12.94 12.85
CA LEU A 196 9.75 14.25 12.34
C LEU A 196 8.60 15.25 12.52
N PRO A 197 8.89 16.46 13.03
CA PRO A 197 7.91 17.54 13.02
C PRO A 197 7.59 17.95 11.59
N GLU A 198 6.41 18.53 11.41
CA GLU A 198 5.96 19.09 10.14
C GLU A 198 7.01 20.01 9.51
N ASN A 199 7.33 19.76 8.24
CA ASN A 199 8.37 20.50 7.51
C ASN A 199 8.02 20.75 6.04
N GLY A 200 6.78 20.46 5.64
CA GLY A 200 6.28 20.67 4.28
C GLY A 200 6.55 19.52 3.31
N TYR A 201 7.20 18.43 3.71
CA TYR A 201 7.48 17.27 2.84
C TYR A 201 6.93 15.99 3.43
N VAL A 202 6.31 15.19 2.57
CA VAL A 202 5.71 13.89 2.93
C VAL A 202 6.09 12.80 1.94
N CYS A 203 6.03 11.55 2.40
CA CYS A 203 6.14 10.36 1.55
C CYS A 203 5.40 9.20 2.21
N GLU A 204 4.95 8.26 1.42
CA GLU A 204 4.61 6.95 1.94
C GLU A 204 5.90 6.21 2.29
N GLN A 205 5.97 5.66 3.50
CA GLN A 205 7.18 5.02 4.01
C GLN A 205 7.08 3.49 4.07
N SER A 206 6.25 2.90 3.23
CA SER A 206 5.93 1.48 3.21
C SER A 206 7.09 0.60 2.70
N ALA A 207 8.21 0.61 3.42
CA ALA A 207 9.39 -0.22 3.16
C ALA A 207 10.18 0.13 1.89
N MET A 208 10.14 1.37 1.46
CA MET A 208 10.94 1.87 0.36
C MET A 208 12.42 1.97 0.74
N THR A 209 13.30 1.56 -0.16
CA THR A 209 14.75 1.72 0.03
C THR A 209 15.25 3.11 -0.37
N LYS A 210 14.49 3.82 -1.17
CA LYS A 210 14.76 5.19 -1.62
C LYS A 210 13.45 5.96 -1.63
N PRO A 211 13.02 6.48 -0.48
CA PRO A 211 11.78 7.26 -0.41
C PRO A 211 11.94 8.59 -1.12
N ASP A 212 10.93 8.96 -1.90
CA ASP A 212 10.82 10.29 -2.48
C ASP A 212 10.47 11.32 -1.41
N ALA A 213 10.35 12.58 -1.82
CA ALA A 213 9.80 13.64 -0.99
C ALA A 213 8.84 14.46 -1.83
N TYR A 214 7.56 14.40 -1.49
CA TYR A 214 6.52 15.19 -2.10
C TYR A 214 6.25 16.43 -1.25
N GLU A 215 5.99 17.56 -1.88
CA GLU A 215 5.48 18.69 -1.11
C GLU A 215 4.11 18.33 -0.53
N LYS A 216 3.95 18.47 0.79
CA LYS A 216 2.70 18.15 1.48
C LYS A 216 1.50 18.91 0.88
N ALA A 217 1.75 20.15 0.40
CA ALA A 217 0.75 20.96 -0.27
C ALA A 217 0.10 20.26 -1.47
N TRP A 218 0.84 19.40 -2.20
CA TRP A 218 0.27 18.63 -3.31
C TRP A 218 -0.77 17.61 -2.84
N CYS A 219 -0.54 17.00 -1.67
CA CYS A 219 -1.45 16.01 -1.07
C CYS A 219 -2.61 16.66 -0.29
N GLN A 220 -2.50 17.94 0.05
CA GLN A 220 -3.56 18.72 0.71
C GLN A 220 -4.55 19.32 -0.28
N ALA A 221 -4.06 19.83 -1.41
CA ALA A 221 -4.89 20.33 -2.49
C ALA A 221 -5.32 19.17 -3.39
N LEU A 222 -6.61 18.89 -3.43
CA LEU A 222 -7.16 17.76 -4.17
C LEU A 222 -7.99 18.22 -5.36
N THR A 223 -7.97 17.43 -6.42
CA THR A 223 -8.80 17.59 -7.61
C THR A 223 -9.56 16.32 -7.93
N ASP A 224 -10.60 16.41 -8.74
CA ASP A 224 -11.32 15.25 -9.23
C ASP A 224 -10.63 14.66 -10.45
N VAL A 225 -10.55 13.33 -10.51
CA VAL A 225 -10.08 12.56 -11.66
C VAL A 225 -11.07 11.44 -11.98
N THR A 226 -11.14 11.10 -13.27
CA THR A 226 -11.93 9.95 -13.71
C THR A 226 -11.12 8.66 -13.61
N PHE A 227 -11.70 7.64 -12.99
CA PHE A 227 -11.15 6.28 -12.93
C PHE A 227 -12.28 5.26 -13.16
N GLU A 228 -12.24 4.51 -14.27
CA GLU A 228 -13.28 3.54 -14.64
C GLU A 228 -14.71 4.14 -14.70
N GLY A 229 -14.82 5.38 -15.16
CA GLY A 229 -16.11 6.09 -15.23
C GLY A 229 -16.63 6.65 -13.90
N GLU A 230 -15.92 6.42 -12.82
CA GLU A 230 -16.19 6.96 -11.49
C GLU A 230 -15.29 8.17 -11.20
N THR A 231 -15.73 9.03 -10.28
CA THR A 231 -14.92 10.18 -9.83
C THR A 231 -14.20 9.86 -8.53
N PHE A 232 -12.90 10.07 -8.50
CA PHE A 232 -12.05 9.94 -7.30
C PHE A 232 -11.22 11.21 -7.09
N LYS A 233 -10.63 11.35 -5.90
CA LYS A 233 -9.70 12.44 -5.58
C LYS A 233 -8.27 12.09 -5.98
N ALA A 234 -7.55 13.08 -6.47
CA ALA A 234 -6.12 13.03 -6.77
C ALA A 234 -5.44 14.27 -6.21
N PRO A 235 -4.11 14.27 -5.98
CA PRO A 235 -3.37 15.50 -5.75
C PRO A 235 -3.62 16.49 -6.89
N ALA A 236 -3.89 17.76 -6.59
CA ALA A 236 -4.11 18.75 -7.64
C ALA A 236 -2.88 18.91 -8.56
N GLU A 237 -1.69 18.74 -7.99
CA GLU A 237 -0.40 18.75 -8.69
C GLU A 237 0.04 17.32 -9.10
N TYR A 238 -0.90 16.48 -9.54
CA TYR A 238 -0.62 15.06 -9.89
C TYR A 238 0.49 14.92 -10.95
N ASP A 239 0.68 15.89 -11.81
CA ASP A 239 1.75 15.86 -12.81
C ASP A 239 3.14 15.90 -12.14
N LYS A 240 3.35 16.82 -11.18
CA LYS A 240 4.58 16.88 -10.38
C LYS A 240 4.76 15.63 -9.52
N PHE A 241 3.67 15.16 -8.92
CA PHE A 241 3.67 13.95 -8.10
C PHE A 241 4.11 12.72 -8.93
N LEU A 242 3.49 12.48 -10.07
CA LEU A 242 3.82 11.35 -10.95
C LEU A 242 5.19 11.49 -11.59
N THR A 243 5.61 12.71 -11.95
CA THR A 243 6.96 12.97 -12.47
C THR A 243 8.03 12.65 -11.42
N THR A 244 7.79 12.98 -10.15
CA THR A 244 8.70 12.62 -9.05
C THR A 244 8.81 11.11 -8.88
N LEU A 245 7.68 10.39 -8.97
CA LEU A 245 7.62 8.94 -8.73
C LEU A 245 8.13 8.10 -9.92
N TYR A 246 7.82 8.52 -11.14
CA TYR A 246 8.03 7.70 -12.35
C TYR A 246 8.86 8.38 -13.45
N GLY A 247 9.24 9.65 -13.28
CA GLY A 247 9.91 10.41 -14.34
C GLY A 247 8.95 10.72 -15.49
N ASP A 248 9.30 10.33 -16.71
CA ASP A 248 8.41 10.45 -17.88
C ASP A 248 7.30 9.38 -17.82
N TYR A 249 6.31 9.62 -16.96
CA TYR A 249 5.25 8.66 -16.66
C TYR A 249 4.26 8.45 -17.81
N MET A 250 4.24 9.34 -18.80
CA MET A 250 3.40 9.16 -19.99
C MET A 250 3.98 8.13 -20.95
N GLN A 251 5.29 7.86 -20.90
CA GLN A 251 5.91 6.80 -21.66
C GLN A 251 5.54 5.42 -21.12
N LEU A 252 5.04 4.55 -22.01
CA LEU A 252 4.75 3.17 -21.62
C LEU A 252 6.07 2.39 -21.40
N PRO A 253 6.13 1.55 -20.36
CA PRO A 253 7.27 0.66 -20.19
C PRO A 253 7.39 -0.34 -21.37
N PRO A 254 8.57 -0.94 -21.61
CA PRO A 254 8.71 -2.03 -22.55
C PRO A 254 7.70 -3.17 -22.32
N GLU A 255 7.31 -3.88 -23.38
CA GLU A 255 6.24 -4.90 -23.28
C GLU A 255 6.58 -6.03 -22.32
N ASP A 256 7.85 -6.42 -22.24
CA ASP A 256 8.37 -7.44 -21.31
C ASP A 256 8.32 -7.01 -19.82
N GLN A 257 8.05 -5.73 -19.54
CA GLN A 257 7.86 -5.20 -18.18
C GLN A 257 6.39 -4.98 -17.83
N ARG A 258 5.46 -5.30 -18.74
CA ARG A 258 4.00 -5.14 -18.55
C ARG A 258 3.41 -6.41 -17.96
N GLU A 259 3.76 -6.72 -16.71
CA GLU A 259 3.34 -7.92 -16.00
C GLU A 259 2.63 -7.59 -14.68
N ASN A 260 1.78 -8.51 -14.22
CA ASN A 260 1.23 -8.46 -12.87
C ASN A 260 2.35 -8.55 -11.84
N ARG A 261 2.30 -7.69 -10.83
CA ARG A 261 3.37 -7.62 -9.80
C ARG A 261 3.17 -8.61 -8.67
N HIS A 262 1.93 -8.99 -8.38
CA HIS A 262 1.60 -9.90 -7.29
C HIS A 262 1.63 -11.36 -7.71
N GLN A 263 2.19 -12.22 -6.85
CA GLN A 263 2.11 -13.68 -7.03
C GLN A 263 0.83 -14.21 -6.40
N ILE A 264 -0.25 -14.17 -7.15
CA ILE A 264 -1.54 -14.68 -6.71
C ILE A 264 -1.57 -16.18 -6.97
N VAL A 265 -1.87 -16.96 -5.93
CA VAL A 265 -1.89 -18.43 -5.97
C VAL A 265 -3.30 -19.00 -6.00
N GLN A 266 -4.28 -18.25 -5.53
CA GLN A 266 -5.68 -18.65 -5.55
C GLN A 266 -6.60 -17.45 -5.60
N ILE A 267 -7.67 -17.56 -6.39
CA ILE A 267 -8.69 -16.53 -6.55
C ILE A 267 -10.05 -17.18 -6.39
N ASP A 268 -10.93 -16.57 -5.57
CA ASP A 268 -12.35 -16.89 -5.47
C ASP A 268 -13.12 -15.58 -5.26
N PHE A 269 -14.11 -15.33 -6.09
CA PHE A 269 -14.93 -14.10 -6.02
C PHE A 269 -16.06 -14.19 -4.99
N GLY A 270 -16.22 -15.34 -4.32
CA GLY A 270 -17.34 -15.65 -3.45
C GLY A 270 -18.59 -16.04 -4.22
N ALA A 271 -19.62 -16.45 -3.48
CA ALA A 271 -20.93 -16.84 -4.04
C ALA A 271 -21.82 -15.62 -4.27
#